data_8fe8bb6f4f7a24968b50a7a558f3328c
#
_entry.id   8fe8bb6f4f7a24968b50a7a558f3328c
#
_cell.length_a   1.000
_cell.length_b   1.000
_cell.length_c   1.000
_cell.angle_alpha   90.00
_cell.angle_beta   90.00
_cell.angle_gamma   90.00
#
_symmetry.space_group_name_H-M   'P 1'
#
loop_
_entity.id
_entity.type
_entity.pdbx_description
1 polymer ?
#
loop_
_entity_poly.entity_id
_entity_poly.type
_entity_poly.pdbx_seq_one_letter_code
_entity_poly.pdbx_strand_id
1 'polypeptide(L)'
;RDEDLNYLKIGLYFNGKFCCYYLDNDNHLYEFHAQNIDEACEIVKEFFDGTLYLDKFEKHIFNIGNQPHFITNYFEYREKLSRVLLLNSFLLIYTVFMVVANAASFKAAGLFPLKLILCLCSGLLLYILGRICYNAFLNRNNYLQISKGNNIFKFGPSEDNVDTYDKNDIEKVVVYETRGTRNPNFVCIYEIYFKNGSIIKFSNMLISDFSFTNKFNPALITYGKKSLLKML
;
A
#
# COMPACT_ATOMS: atom_id res chain seq x y z
N ARG A 1 15.84 4.75 -17.01
CA ARG A 1 15.51 3.62 -17.89
C ARG A 1 16.11 3.89 -19.25
N ASP A 2 16.93 2.97 -19.73
CA ASP A 2 17.45 2.94 -21.08
C ASP A 2 16.40 2.34 -22.04
N GLU A 3 16.54 2.61 -23.37
CA GLU A 3 15.67 2.02 -24.40
C GLU A 3 15.75 0.48 -24.42
N ASP A 4 16.88 -0.08 -24.00
CA ASP A 4 17.13 -1.53 -23.90
C ASP A 4 16.58 -2.18 -22.62
N LEU A 5 15.70 -1.50 -21.86
CA LEU A 5 15.10 -2.00 -20.62
C LEU A 5 16.09 -2.21 -19.44
N ASN A 6 17.29 -1.67 -19.53
CA ASN A 6 18.21 -1.62 -18.40
C ASN A 6 17.75 -0.59 -17.35
N TYR A 7 18.02 -0.86 -16.08
CA TYR A 7 17.61 0.02 -15.00
C TYR A 7 18.80 0.33 -14.10
N LEU A 8 18.94 1.61 -13.77
CA LEU A 8 19.86 2.07 -12.74
C LEU A 8 19.04 2.70 -11.61
N LYS A 9 19.34 2.31 -10.37
CA LYS A 9 18.76 2.88 -9.17
C LYS A 9 19.86 3.27 -8.21
N ILE A 10 19.82 4.50 -7.71
CA ILE A 10 20.76 5.00 -6.72
C ILE A 10 20.00 5.35 -5.44
N GLY A 11 20.46 4.84 -4.33
CA GLY A 11 19.93 5.10 -2.99
C GLY A 11 21.01 5.60 -2.05
N LEU A 12 20.63 6.45 -1.10
CA LEU A 12 21.50 6.84 -0.01
C LEU A 12 21.75 5.62 0.89
N TYR A 13 23.02 5.38 1.20
CA TYR A 13 23.46 4.32 2.09
C TYR A 13 24.05 4.92 3.38
N PHE A 14 24.47 4.08 4.32
CA PHE A 14 25.01 4.54 5.59
C PHE A 14 26.27 5.40 5.40
N ASN A 15 26.49 6.35 6.31
CA ASN A 15 27.66 7.24 6.34
C ASN A 15 27.84 8.14 5.10
N GLY A 16 26.74 8.53 4.44
CA GLY A 16 26.82 9.41 3.28
C GLY A 16 27.30 8.74 1.99
N LYS A 17 27.44 7.41 1.98
CA LYS A 17 27.70 6.63 0.79
C LYS A 17 26.43 6.42 -0.02
N PHE A 18 26.58 6.00 -1.27
CA PHE A 18 25.47 5.68 -2.16
C PHE A 18 25.58 4.24 -2.60
N CYS A 19 24.44 3.56 -2.66
CA CYS A 19 24.35 2.24 -3.25
C CYS A 19 23.74 2.37 -4.63
N CYS A 20 24.45 1.90 -5.64
CA CYS A 20 24.07 1.92 -7.05
C CYS A 20 23.71 0.50 -7.45
N TYR A 21 22.45 0.28 -7.81
CA TYR A 21 21.95 -1.00 -8.33
C TYR A 21 21.72 -0.89 -9.83
N TYR A 22 22.26 -1.83 -10.58
CA TYR A 22 22.01 -1.97 -12.00
C TYR A 22 21.34 -3.30 -12.28
N LEU A 23 20.26 -3.28 -13.06
CA LEU A 23 19.54 -4.46 -13.53
C LEU A 23 19.63 -4.53 -15.04
N ASP A 24 20.18 -5.64 -15.55
CA ASP A 24 20.28 -5.90 -16.99
C ASP A 24 18.99 -6.52 -17.55
N ASN A 25 18.94 -6.68 -18.87
CA ASN A 25 17.82 -7.27 -19.59
C ASN A 25 17.55 -8.72 -19.21
N ASP A 26 18.57 -9.45 -18.74
CA ASP A 26 18.48 -10.84 -18.30
C ASP A 26 18.06 -10.96 -16.83
N ASN A 27 17.67 -9.86 -16.19
CA ASN A 27 17.35 -9.73 -14.76
C ASN A 27 18.51 -10.06 -13.82
N HIS A 28 19.75 -9.87 -14.23
CA HIS A 28 20.86 -9.93 -13.32
C HIS A 28 21.00 -8.59 -12.59
N LEU A 29 21.11 -8.68 -11.28
CA LEU A 29 21.32 -7.53 -10.41
C LEU A 29 22.79 -7.36 -10.09
N TYR A 30 23.26 -6.15 -10.24
CA TYR A 30 24.61 -5.72 -9.91
C TYR A 30 24.55 -4.58 -8.90
N GLU A 31 25.48 -4.56 -7.96
CA GLU A 31 25.53 -3.58 -6.87
C GLU A 31 26.90 -2.96 -6.79
N PHE A 32 26.95 -1.64 -6.59
CA PHE A 32 28.16 -0.87 -6.37
C PHE A 32 27.96 0.17 -5.29
N HIS A 33 28.96 0.32 -4.39
CA HIS A 33 28.94 1.28 -3.31
C HIS A 33 29.82 2.49 -3.63
N ALA A 34 29.22 3.55 -4.15
CA ALA A 34 29.88 4.82 -4.36
C ALA A 34 30.20 5.52 -3.03
N GLN A 35 31.42 6.03 -2.89
CA GLN A 35 31.92 6.60 -1.65
C GLN A 35 31.40 8.03 -1.40
N ASN A 36 31.01 8.73 -2.47
CA ASN A 36 30.53 10.10 -2.44
C ASN A 36 29.53 10.36 -3.57
N ILE A 37 28.96 11.57 -3.58
CA ILE A 37 27.97 11.96 -4.57
C ILE A 37 28.58 12.09 -5.99
N ASP A 38 29.81 12.51 -6.10
CA ASP A 38 30.46 12.73 -7.39
C ASP A 38 30.65 11.41 -8.13
N GLU A 39 31.10 10.37 -7.41
CA GLU A 39 31.23 9.02 -7.96
C GLU A 39 29.85 8.42 -8.35
N ALA A 40 28.80 8.67 -7.55
CA ALA A 40 27.44 8.27 -7.91
C ALA A 40 26.94 9.01 -9.17
N CYS A 41 27.26 10.29 -9.32
CA CYS A 41 26.91 11.07 -10.51
C CYS A 41 27.67 10.59 -11.78
N GLU A 42 28.92 10.18 -11.63
CA GLU A 42 29.69 9.58 -12.73
C GLU A 42 29.03 8.28 -13.22
N ILE A 43 28.58 7.41 -12.32
CA ILE A 43 27.86 6.20 -12.68
C ILE A 43 26.54 6.50 -13.43
N VAL A 44 25.80 7.53 -13.00
CA VAL A 44 24.60 7.96 -13.74
C VAL A 44 24.96 8.40 -15.16
N LYS A 45 26.01 9.18 -15.29
CA LYS A 45 26.46 9.66 -16.59
C LYS A 45 26.92 8.51 -17.49
N GLU A 46 27.78 7.61 -16.98
CA GLU A 46 28.20 6.40 -17.69
C GLU A 46 27.01 5.54 -18.15
N PHE A 47 25.98 5.43 -17.32
CA PHE A 47 24.77 4.69 -17.67
C PHE A 47 24.02 5.29 -18.86
N PHE A 48 23.80 6.62 -18.86
CA PHE A 48 23.11 7.30 -19.96
C PHE A 48 23.96 7.42 -21.23
N ASP A 49 25.29 7.48 -21.09
CA ASP A 49 26.23 7.49 -22.20
C ASP A 49 26.47 6.07 -22.78
N GLY A 50 25.89 5.01 -22.18
CA GLY A 50 26.07 3.61 -22.58
C GLY A 50 27.49 3.10 -22.35
N THR A 51 28.27 3.74 -21.50
CA THR A 51 29.67 3.43 -21.20
C THR A 51 29.91 2.80 -19.85
N LEU A 52 28.84 2.36 -19.17
CA LEU A 52 28.92 1.80 -17.84
C LEU A 52 29.67 0.46 -17.82
N TYR A 53 30.79 0.42 -17.10
CA TYR A 53 31.57 -0.79 -16.89
C TYR A 53 31.08 -1.56 -15.67
N LEU A 54 30.57 -2.77 -15.88
CA LEU A 54 30.03 -3.62 -14.81
C LEU A 54 31.11 -4.34 -14.00
N ASP A 55 32.36 -4.36 -14.42
CA ASP A 55 33.45 -5.01 -13.69
C ASP A 55 33.70 -4.46 -12.30
N LYS A 56 33.30 -3.20 -12.05
CA LYS A 56 33.34 -2.57 -10.71
C LYS A 56 32.15 -2.92 -9.83
N PHE A 57 31.13 -3.59 -10.40
CA PHE A 57 29.91 -3.97 -9.67
C PHE A 57 30.00 -5.41 -9.20
N GLU A 58 29.44 -5.68 -8.02
CA GLU A 58 29.25 -7.04 -7.54
C GLU A 58 27.95 -7.61 -8.08
N LYS A 59 28.05 -8.76 -8.79
CA LYS A 59 26.87 -9.46 -9.31
C LYS A 59 26.19 -10.26 -8.19
N HIS A 60 24.90 -10.05 -8.00
CA HIS A 60 24.11 -10.84 -7.07
C HIS A 60 23.90 -12.28 -7.59
N ILE A 61 24.06 -13.26 -6.71
CA ILE A 61 23.92 -14.69 -7.05
C ILE A 61 22.45 -15.08 -7.29
N PHE A 62 21.53 -14.43 -6.60
CA PHE A 62 20.09 -14.74 -6.68
C PHE A 62 19.32 -13.62 -7.35
N ASN A 63 18.57 -13.97 -8.41
CA ASN A 63 17.76 -13.01 -9.18
C ASN A 63 16.30 -12.93 -8.74
N ILE A 64 15.95 -13.54 -7.59
CA ILE A 64 14.57 -13.60 -7.10
C ILE A 64 14.14 -12.19 -6.58
N GLY A 65 13.06 -11.67 -7.16
CA GLY A 65 12.47 -10.41 -6.72
C GLY A 65 13.19 -9.15 -7.21
N ASN A 66 14.16 -9.23 -8.09
CA ASN A 66 14.91 -8.09 -8.58
C ASN A 66 14.03 -7.11 -9.39
N GLN A 67 13.17 -7.61 -10.26
CA GLN A 67 12.26 -6.76 -11.05
C GLN A 67 11.39 -5.84 -10.20
N PRO A 68 10.68 -6.29 -9.13
CA PRO A 68 9.90 -5.41 -8.27
C PRO A 68 10.73 -4.34 -7.56
N HIS A 69 12.04 -4.54 -7.44
CA HIS A 69 12.94 -3.56 -6.85
C HIS A 69 13.19 -2.35 -7.78
N PHE A 70 13.14 -2.55 -9.09
CA PHE A 70 13.43 -1.55 -10.12
C PHE A 70 12.21 -1.10 -10.91
N ILE A 71 11.42 -2.07 -11.37
CA ILE A 71 10.16 -1.81 -12.07
C ILE A 71 9.14 -1.46 -11.01
N THR A 72 9.21 -0.24 -10.62
CA THR A 72 8.36 0.24 -9.57
C THR A 72 7.15 0.89 -10.19
N ASN A 73 6.04 0.16 -10.17
CA ASN A 73 4.72 0.77 -10.11
C ASN A 73 4.57 1.49 -8.75
N TYR A 74 5.65 2.10 -8.21
CA TYR A 74 5.64 2.79 -6.92
C TYR A 74 4.66 3.93 -6.89
N PHE A 75 4.15 4.28 -8.03
CA PHE A 75 3.23 5.39 -8.17
C PHE A 75 1.83 4.94 -8.49
N GLU A 76 1.64 3.66 -8.81
CA GLU A 76 0.36 3.08 -9.17
C GLU A 76 -0.13 2.13 -8.09
N TYR A 77 -1.31 2.40 -7.61
CA TYR A 77 -1.95 1.64 -6.54
C TYR A 77 -3.31 1.17 -7.02
N ARG A 78 -3.56 -0.12 -6.83
CA ARG A 78 -4.84 -0.77 -7.14
C ARG A 78 -5.29 -1.58 -5.95
N GLU A 79 -6.58 -1.63 -5.72
CA GLU A 79 -7.12 -2.48 -4.68
C GLU A 79 -7.02 -3.94 -5.10
N LYS A 80 -6.35 -4.76 -4.29
CA LYS A 80 -6.17 -6.19 -4.55
C LYS A 80 -6.98 -6.99 -3.55
N LEU A 81 -7.95 -7.77 -4.02
CA LEU A 81 -8.76 -8.64 -3.16
C LEU A 81 -7.88 -9.58 -2.30
N SER A 82 -6.78 -10.09 -2.86
CA SER A 82 -5.83 -10.92 -2.12
C SER A 82 -5.25 -10.18 -0.90
N ARG A 83 -4.97 -8.89 -1.00
CA ARG A 83 -4.50 -8.08 0.12
C ARG A 83 -5.59 -7.89 1.17
N VAL A 84 -6.83 -7.64 0.76
CA VAL A 84 -7.98 -7.54 1.67
C VAL A 84 -8.16 -8.83 2.45
N LEU A 85 -8.14 -9.98 1.77
CA LEU A 85 -8.25 -11.30 2.40
C LEU A 85 -7.09 -11.59 3.35
N LEU A 86 -5.86 -11.26 2.96
CA LEU A 86 -4.68 -11.44 3.82
C LEU A 86 -4.77 -10.60 5.10
N LEU A 87 -5.10 -9.31 4.96
CA LEU A 87 -5.23 -8.40 6.12
C LEU A 87 -6.37 -8.79 7.05
N ASN A 88 -7.40 -9.43 6.53
CA ASN A 88 -8.56 -9.87 7.32
C ASN A 88 -8.57 -11.39 7.58
N SER A 89 -7.49 -12.11 7.28
CA SER A 89 -7.40 -13.57 7.42
C SER A 89 -7.71 -14.04 8.85
N PHE A 90 -7.20 -13.32 9.85
CA PHE A 90 -7.47 -13.63 11.25
C PHE A 90 -8.96 -13.51 11.60
N LEU A 91 -9.60 -12.44 11.15
CA LEU A 91 -11.04 -12.23 11.33
C LEU A 91 -11.85 -13.32 10.63
N LEU A 92 -11.44 -13.72 9.42
CA LEU A 92 -12.08 -14.81 8.68
C LEU A 92 -11.98 -16.14 9.43
N ILE A 93 -10.77 -16.52 9.85
CA ILE A 93 -10.54 -17.76 10.61
C ILE A 93 -11.35 -17.76 11.90
N TYR A 94 -11.33 -16.66 12.65
CA TYR A 94 -12.09 -16.53 13.89
C TYR A 94 -13.61 -16.61 13.65
N THR A 95 -14.11 -15.99 12.58
CA THR A 95 -15.53 -16.06 12.20
C THR A 95 -15.93 -17.51 11.88
N VAL A 96 -15.14 -18.24 11.08
CA VAL A 96 -15.37 -19.65 10.76
C VAL A 96 -15.38 -20.49 12.05
N PHE A 97 -14.40 -20.28 12.93
CA PHE A 97 -14.36 -20.99 14.23
C PHE A 97 -15.62 -20.74 15.06
N MET A 98 -16.07 -19.49 15.17
CA MET A 98 -17.28 -19.13 15.93
C MET A 98 -18.56 -19.74 15.33
N VAL A 99 -18.67 -19.80 14.00
CA VAL A 99 -19.82 -20.45 13.33
C VAL A 99 -19.82 -21.94 13.60
N VAL A 100 -18.66 -22.62 13.50
CA VAL A 100 -18.53 -24.06 13.78
C VAL A 100 -18.83 -24.35 15.26
N ALA A 101 -18.30 -23.57 16.19
CA ALA A 101 -18.55 -23.72 17.62
C ALA A 101 -20.03 -23.52 17.95
N ASN A 102 -20.70 -22.57 17.30
CA ASN A 102 -22.13 -22.34 17.43
C ASN A 102 -22.93 -23.57 16.95
N ALA A 103 -22.63 -24.07 15.74
CA ALA A 103 -23.26 -25.26 15.18
C ALA A 103 -23.10 -26.51 16.10
N ALA A 104 -21.90 -26.70 16.65
CA ALA A 104 -21.64 -27.79 17.59
C ALA A 104 -22.39 -27.62 18.88
N SER A 105 -22.55 -26.41 19.40
CA SER A 105 -23.29 -26.14 20.66
C SER A 105 -24.77 -26.40 20.57
N PHE A 106 -25.39 -26.37 19.39
CA PHE A 106 -26.83 -26.70 19.21
C PHE A 106 -27.16 -28.13 19.57
N LYS A 107 -26.18 -29.06 19.46
CA LYS A 107 -26.36 -30.48 19.83
C LYS A 107 -26.31 -30.72 21.34
N ALA A 108 -25.76 -29.79 22.12
CA ALA A 108 -25.67 -29.94 23.57
C ALA A 108 -26.95 -29.45 24.27
N ALA A 109 -27.56 -30.26 25.12
CA ALA A 109 -28.71 -29.86 25.91
C ALA A 109 -28.33 -28.91 27.05
N GLY A 110 -29.12 -27.89 27.34
CA GLY A 110 -29.08 -27.18 28.63
C GLY A 110 -28.31 -25.83 28.68
N LEU A 111 -27.62 -25.39 27.63
CA LEU A 111 -26.80 -24.15 27.66
C LEU A 111 -27.44 -22.99 26.86
N PHE A 112 -28.72 -22.74 27.03
CA PHE A 112 -29.47 -21.73 26.25
C PHE A 112 -28.81 -20.32 26.25
N PRO A 113 -28.38 -19.74 27.40
CA PRO A 113 -27.77 -18.41 27.41
C PRO A 113 -26.45 -18.35 26.62
N LEU A 114 -25.64 -19.39 26.73
CA LEU A 114 -24.35 -19.47 25.99
C LEU A 114 -24.58 -19.56 24.46
N LYS A 115 -25.60 -20.34 24.05
CA LYS A 115 -25.98 -20.48 22.64
C LYS A 115 -26.40 -19.12 22.05
N LEU A 116 -27.20 -18.37 22.81
CA LEU A 116 -27.67 -17.05 22.41
C LEU A 116 -26.47 -16.08 22.20
N ILE A 117 -25.55 -16.05 23.16
CA ILE A 117 -24.33 -15.21 23.08
C ILE A 117 -23.49 -15.60 21.86
N LEU A 118 -23.24 -16.89 21.66
CA LEU A 118 -22.45 -17.37 20.48
C LEU A 118 -23.16 -17.02 19.17
N CYS A 119 -24.48 -17.10 19.11
CA CYS A 119 -25.24 -16.72 17.92
C CYS A 119 -25.12 -15.22 17.62
N LEU A 120 -25.27 -14.38 18.64
CA LEU A 120 -25.13 -12.93 18.50
C LEU A 120 -23.68 -12.54 18.08
N CYS A 121 -22.67 -13.13 18.70
CA CYS A 121 -21.28 -12.88 18.36
C CYS A 121 -20.95 -13.33 16.91
N SER A 122 -21.38 -14.52 16.51
CA SER A 122 -21.16 -15.00 15.14
C SER A 122 -21.89 -14.16 14.11
N GLY A 123 -23.12 -13.71 14.39
CA GLY A 123 -23.88 -12.80 13.54
C GLY A 123 -23.19 -11.44 13.35
N LEU A 124 -22.66 -10.88 14.44
CA LEU A 124 -21.91 -9.62 14.39
C LEU A 124 -20.61 -9.76 13.55
N LEU A 125 -19.88 -10.85 13.74
CA LEU A 125 -18.65 -11.13 12.98
C LEU A 125 -18.93 -11.30 11.48
N LEU A 126 -19.98 -12.04 11.13
CA LEU A 126 -20.44 -12.21 9.76
C LEU A 126 -20.87 -10.87 9.13
N TYR A 127 -21.56 -10.02 9.90
CA TYR A 127 -21.91 -8.69 9.46
C TYR A 127 -20.68 -7.83 9.15
N ILE A 128 -19.69 -7.80 10.06
CA ILE A 128 -18.46 -7.03 9.87
C ILE A 128 -17.68 -7.55 8.64
N LEU A 129 -17.50 -8.86 8.54
CA LEU A 129 -16.83 -9.48 7.40
C LEU A 129 -17.54 -9.19 6.08
N GLY A 130 -18.88 -9.30 6.07
CA GLY A 130 -19.70 -8.96 4.91
C GLY A 130 -19.53 -7.51 4.47
N ARG A 131 -19.48 -6.57 5.43
CA ARG A 131 -19.23 -5.15 5.14
C ARG A 131 -17.82 -4.91 4.54
N ILE A 132 -16.80 -5.57 5.07
CA ILE A 132 -15.44 -5.49 4.54
C ILE A 132 -15.39 -6.01 3.09
N CYS A 133 -15.96 -7.20 2.85
CA CYS A 133 -16.03 -7.78 1.51
C CYS A 133 -16.83 -6.92 0.52
N TYR A 134 -17.95 -6.37 0.97
CA TYR A 134 -18.78 -5.48 0.15
C TYR A 134 -18.01 -4.21 -0.25
N ASN A 135 -17.33 -3.56 0.70
CA ASN A 135 -16.51 -2.38 0.39
C ASN A 135 -15.34 -2.71 -0.54
N ALA A 136 -14.68 -3.84 -0.31
CA ALA A 136 -13.61 -4.30 -1.20
C ALA A 136 -14.13 -4.60 -2.62
N PHE A 137 -15.33 -5.14 -2.72
CA PHE A 137 -15.97 -5.39 -4.03
C PHE A 137 -16.32 -4.09 -4.75
N LEU A 138 -16.89 -3.11 -4.05
CA LEU A 138 -17.23 -1.80 -4.62
C LEU A 138 -15.99 -1.04 -5.12
N ASN A 139 -14.90 -1.12 -4.37
CA ASN A 139 -13.68 -0.35 -4.65
C ASN A 139 -12.61 -1.13 -5.43
N ARG A 140 -12.91 -2.37 -5.84
CA ARG A 140 -11.94 -3.30 -6.45
C ARG A 140 -11.19 -2.77 -7.68
N ASN A 141 -11.78 -1.81 -8.37
CA ASN A 141 -11.22 -1.21 -9.58
C ASN A 141 -10.57 0.14 -9.31
N ASN A 142 -10.67 0.67 -8.07
CA ASN A 142 -10.09 1.97 -7.76
C ASN A 142 -8.62 2.01 -8.14
N TYR A 143 -8.27 3.10 -8.81
CA TYR A 143 -6.94 3.36 -9.30
C TYR A 143 -6.43 4.68 -8.73
N LEU A 144 -5.21 4.68 -8.21
CA LEU A 144 -4.52 5.85 -7.73
C LEU A 144 -3.10 5.86 -8.30
N GLN A 145 -2.74 6.91 -9.00
CA GLN A 145 -1.38 7.16 -9.45
C GLN A 145 -0.85 8.40 -8.74
N ILE A 146 0.05 8.21 -7.78
CA ILE A 146 0.59 9.31 -6.95
C ILE A 146 2.06 9.07 -6.60
N SER A 147 2.93 10.04 -6.88
CA SER A 147 4.34 10.05 -6.49
C SER A 147 4.61 11.13 -5.44
N LYS A 148 5.76 11.07 -4.78
CA LYS A 148 6.18 12.11 -3.82
C LYS A 148 6.57 13.41 -4.52
N GLY A 149 7.35 13.30 -5.60
CA GLY A 149 7.98 14.46 -6.26
C GLY A 149 7.11 15.16 -7.29
N ASN A 150 6.01 14.53 -7.76
CA ASN A 150 5.10 15.16 -8.71
C ASN A 150 3.89 15.73 -7.96
N ASN A 151 3.54 16.98 -8.25
CA ASN A 151 2.34 17.61 -7.70
C ASN A 151 1.06 17.07 -8.34
N ILE A 152 1.13 16.67 -9.59
CA ILE A 152 -0.02 16.10 -10.29
C ILE A 152 -0.17 14.63 -9.95
N PHE A 153 -1.39 14.21 -9.62
CA PHE A 153 -1.74 12.82 -9.39
C PHE A 153 -3.12 12.49 -9.99
N LYS A 154 -3.39 11.20 -10.18
CA LYS A 154 -4.63 10.71 -10.76
C LYS A 154 -5.35 9.78 -9.80
N PHE A 155 -6.65 9.92 -9.71
CA PHE A 155 -7.52 9.02 -8.94
C PHE A 155 -8.85 8.81 -9.68
N GLY A 156 -9.36 7.58 -9.64
CA GLY A 156 -10.66 7.27 -10.24
C GLY A 156 -11.16 5.87 -9.91
N PRO A 157 -12.41 5.56 -10.29
CA PRO A 157 -13.03 4.25 -10.07
C PRO A 157 -12.46 3.15 -10.96
N SER A 158 -11.66 3.50 -11.96
CA SER A 158 -10.89 2.56 -12.80
C SER A 158 -9.72 3.28 -13.46
N GLU A 159 -8.78 2.53 -14.04
CA GLU A 159 -7.64 3.08 -14.78
C GLU A 159 -8.05 3.92 -15.98
N ASP A 160 -9.13 3.50 -16.66
CA ASP A 160 -9.66 4.18 -17.85
C ASP A 160 -10.54 5.40 -17.52
N ASN A 161 -10.96 5.53 -16.26
CA ASN A 161 -11.81 6.62 -15.79
C ASN A 161 -11.18 7.27 -14.56
N VAL A 162 -10.19 8.12 -14.80
CA VAL A 162 -9.43 8.84 -13.75
C VAL A 162 -9.52 10.34 -13.95
N ASP A 163 -9.70 11.04 -12.86
CA ASP A 163 -9.54 12.50 -12.78
C ASP A 163 -8.12 12.87 -12.39
N THR A 164 -7.69 14.03 -12.83
CA THR A 164 -6.37 14.59 -12.52
C THR A 164 -6.48 15.67 -11.47
N TYR A 165 -5.62 15.62 -10.45
CA TYR A 165 -5.62 16.51 -9.30
C TYR A 165 -4.25 17.12 -9.08
N ASP A 166 -4.20 18.35 -8.55
CA ASP A 166 -2.96 19.02 -8.13
C ASP A 166 -2.88 19.04 -6.60
N LYS A 167 -1.72 18.62 -6.06
CA LYS A 167 -1.45 18.67 -4.62
C LYS A 167 -1.43 20.11 -4.07
N ASN A 168 -1.13 21.11 -4.90
CA ASN A 168 -1.16 22.51 -4.52
C ASN A 168 -2.58 23.01 -4.20
N ASP A 169 -3.61 22.33 -4.75
CA ASP A 169 -5.01 22.63 -4.49
C ASP A 169 -5.58 21.93 -3.25
N ILE A 170 -4.76 21.13 -2.57
CA ILE A 170 -5.18 20.46 -1.34
C ILE A 170 -5.23 21.46 -0.20
N GLU A 171 -6.36 21.49 0.50
CA GLU A 171 -6.57 22.24 1.72
C GLU A 171 -6.05 21.45 2.94
N LYS A 172 -6.46 20.17 3.04
CA LYS A 172 -6.06 19.26 4.11
C LYS A 172 -6.22 17.81 3.71
N VAL A 173 -5.48 16.95 4.38
CA VAL A 173 -5.59 15.48 4.28
C VAL A 173 -5.98 14.95 5.65
N VAL A 174 -7.08 14.22 5.74
CA VAL A 174 -7.53 13.62 7.00
C VAL A 174 -7.36 12.11 6.93
N VAL A 175 -6.60 11.57 7.87
CA VAL A 175 -6.42 10.13 8.06
C VAL A 175 -7.31 9.69 9.22
N TYR A 176 -8.36 8.94 8.92
CA TYR A 176 -9.26 8.41 9.94
C TYR A 176 -8.81 7.01 10.36
N GLU A 177 -8.49 6.89 11.63
CA GLU A 177 -8.14 5.62 12.28
C GLU A 177 -9.32 5.07 13.08
N THR A 178 -9.33 3.75 13.29
CA THR A 178 -10.33 3.10 14.13
C THR A 178 -10.12 3.48 15.60
N ARG A 179 -11.19 3.90 16.28
CA ARG A 179 -11.14 4.17 17.74
C ARG A 179 -10.75 2.91 18.50
N GLY A 180 -9.72 3.01 19.33
CA GLY A 180 -9.35 1.99 20.32
C GLY A 180 -8.32 0.97 19.90
N THR A 181 -7.82 1.01 18.67
CA THR A 181 -6.74 0.13 18.23
C THR A 181 -5.41 0.88 18.19
N ARG A 182 -4.41 0.38 18.94
CA ARG A 182 -2.99 0.77 18.79
C ARG A 182 -2.36 0.17 17.53
N ASN A 183 -3.10 -0.61 16.77
CA ASN A 183 -2.58 -1.36 15.63
C ASN A 183 -2.91 -0.62 14.33
N PRO A 184 -1.92 -0.03 13.65
CA PRO A 184 -2.10 0.73 12.41
C PRO A 184 -2.56 -0.14 11.22
N ASN A 185 -2.74 -1.44 11.41
CA ASN A 185 -3.13 -2.39 10.36
C ASN A 185 -4.65 -2.57 10.21
N PHE A 186 -5.46 -1.92 11.03
CA PHE A 186 -6.92 -1.92 10.84
C PHE A 186 -7.32 -0.91 9.75
N VAL A 187 -8.56 -0.97 9.30
CA VAL A 187 -9.08 -0.12 8.23
C VAL A 187 -8.85 1.36 8.54
N CYS A 188 -8.05 2.03 7.73
CA CYS A 188 -7.89 3.48 7.72
C CYS A 188 -8.60 4.03 6.49
N ILE A 189 -9.21 5.20 6.64
CA ILE A 189 -9.80 5.95 5.53
C ILE A 189 -9.05 7.25 5.37
N TYR A 190 -8.69 7.56 4.14
CA TYR A 190 -8.08 8.81 3.74
C TYR A 190 -9.11 9.67 3.06
N GLU A 191 -9.24 10.92 3.51
CA GLU A 191 -10.06 11.95 2.89
C GLU A 191 -9.15 13.12 2.52
N ILE A 192 -9.09 13.45 1.22
CA ILE A 192 -8.33 14.59 0.69
C ILE A 192 -9.33 15.67 0.36
N TYR A 193 -9.21 16.81 1.03
CA TYR A 193 -10.06 17.98 0.84
C TYR A 193 -9.33 18.99 -0.03
N PHE A 194 -10.00 19.46 -1.07
CA PHE A 194 -9.48 20.47 -1.98
C PHE A 194 -10.09 21.83 -1.72
N LYS A 195 -9.37 22.89 -2.06
CA LYS A 195 -9.78 24.30 -1.92
C LYS A 195 -11.08 24.63 -2.66
N ASN A 196 -11.40 23.88 -3.73
CA ASN A 196 -12.64 24.01 -4.48
C ASN A 196 -13.85 23.30 -3.82
N GLY A 197 -13.67 22.70 -2.63
CA GLY A 197 -14.69 21.97 -1.90
C GLY A 197 -14.87 20.51 -2.33
N SER A 198 -14.16 20.02 -3.34
CA SER A 198 -14.20 18.60 -3.70
C SER A 198 -13.47 17.73 -2.67
N ILE A 199 -13.89 16.47 -2.56
CA ILE A 199 -13.33 15.50 -1.61
C ILE A 199 -13.08 14.19 -2.32
N ILE A 200 -11.86 13.66 -2.18
CA ILE A 200 -11.52 12.30 -2.58
C ILE A 200 -11.46 11.43 -1.32
N LYS A 201 -12.03 10.23 -1.42
CA LYS A 201 -12.07 9.28 -0.31
C LYS A 201 -11.67 7.89 -0.80
N PHE A 202 -10.74 7.25 -0.08
CA PHE A 202 -10.34 5.86 -0.29
C PHE A 202 -9.75 5.25 0.99
N SER A 203 -9.46 3.95 0.98
CA SER A 203 -9.00 3.22 2.15
C SER A 203 -7.54 2.79 2.06
N ASN A 204 -6.98 2.34 3.18
CA ASN A 204 -5.65 1.73 3.23
C ASN A 204 -5.55 0.38 2.49
N MET A 205 -6.67 -0.12 1.95
CA MET A 205 -6.67 -1.26 1.04
C MET A 205 -6.05 -0.90 -0.31
N LEU A 206 -6.24 0.34 -0.76
CA LEU A 206 -5.65 0.87 -1.99
C LEU A 206 -4.16 1.17 -1.81
N ILE A 207 -3.80 1.93 -0.79
CA ILE A 207 -2.43 2.34 -0.49
C ILE A 207 -2.17 2.25 1.02
N SER A 208 -1.00 1.73 1.43
CA SER A 208 -0.66 1.63 2.86
C SER A 208 -0.47 3.02 3.50
N ASP A 209 -0.71 3.11 4.81
CA ASP A 209 -0.60 4.37 5.55
C ASP A 209 0.79 5.01 5.41
N PHE A 210 1.85 4.22 5.60
CA PHE A 210 3.23 4.67 5.41
C PHE A 210 3.49 5.20 3.99
N SER A 211 2.99 4.50 2.96
CA SER A 211 3.17 4.93 1.57
C SER A 211 2.36 6.19 1.26
N PHE A 212 1.16 6.32 1.84
CA PHE A 212 0.27 7.45 1.63
C PHE A 212 0.82 8.72 2.28
N THR A 213 1.11 8.67 3.56
CA THR A 213 1.58 9.84 4.33
C THR A 213 2.87 10.43 3.79
N ASN A 214 3.77 9.57 3.28
CA ASN A 214 5.01 10.01 2.62
C ASN A 214 4.82 10.76 1.28
N LYS A 215 3.61 10.78 0.71
CA LYS A 215 3.34 11.49 -0.57
C LYS A 215 2.93 12.96 -0.37
N PHE A 216 2.64 13.36 0.87
CA PHE A 216 2.16 14.70 1.19
C PHE A 216 3.09 15.42 2.17
N ASN A 217 2.95 16.75 2.21
CA ASN A 217 3.57 17.55 3.26
C ASN A 217 2.94 17.17 4.61
N PRO A 218 3.72 16.80 5.64
CA PRO A 218 3.18 16.47 6.96
C PRO A 218 2.28 17.55 7.57
N ALA A 219 2.50 18.83 7.26
CA ALA A 219 1.69 19.93 7.74
C ALA A 219 0.23 19.91 7.25
N LEU A 220 -0.05 19.22 6.14
CA LEU A 220 -1.40 19.06 5.59
C LEU A 220 -2.15 17.90 6.22
N ILE A 221 -1.45 16.98 6.94
CA ILE A 221 -2.02 15.73 7.43
C ILE A 221 -2.58 15.93 8.83
N THR A 222 -3.84 15.58 9.00
CA THR A 222 -4.52 15.55 10.30
C THR A 222 -5.06 14.16 10.57
N TYR A 223 -5.04 13.75 11.85
CA TYR A 223 -5.54 12.44 12.26
C TYR A 223 -6.88 12.57 12.97
N GLY A 224 -7.86 11.82 12.49
CA GLY A 224 -9.20 11.74 13.07
C GLY A 224 -9.52 10.33 13.57
N LYS A 225 -10.53 10.20 14.42
CA LYS A 225 -11.00 8.90 14.92
C LYS A 225 -12.44 8.68 14.51
N LYS A 226 -12.70 7.60 13.79
CA LYS A 226 -14.07 7.13 13.47
C LYS A 226 -14.30 5.76 14.07
N SER A 227 -15.56 5.42 14.40
CA SER A 227 -15.88 4.05 14.78
C SER A 227 -15.79 3.13 13.56
N LEU A 228 -15.43 1.86 13.76
CA LEU A 228 -15.32 0.86 12.68
C LEU A 228 -16.59 0.80 11.82
N LEU A 229 -17.77 0.83 12.45
CA LEU A 229 -19.06 0.78 11.74
C LEU A 229 -19.33 2.00 10.83
N LYS A 230 -18.70 3.16 11.12
CA LYS A 230 -18.79 4.36 10.28
C LYS A 230 -17.74 4.38 9.17
N MET A 231 -16.74 3.52 9.28
CA MET A 231 -15.66 3.38 8.30
C MET A 231 -15.95 2.29 7.25
N LEU A 232 -16.71 1.28 7.66
CA LEU A 232 -17.24 0.20 6.81
C LEU A 232 -18.59 0.59 6.21
#